data_a8a04b102a38630d129a9aca07d3c5f9
#
_entry.id   a8a04b102a38630d129a9aca07d3c5f9
#
_cell.length_a   1.000
_cell.length_b   1.000
_cell.length_c   1.000
_cell.angle_alpha   90.00
_cell.angle_beta   90.00
_cell.angle_gamma   90.00
#
_symmetry.space_group_name_H-M   'P 1'
#
loop_
_entity.id
_entity.type
_entity.pdbx_description
1 polymer ?
#
loop_
_entity_poly.entity_id
_entity_poly.type
_entity_poly.pdbx_seq_one_letter_code
_entity_poly.pdbx_strand_id
1 'polypeptide(L)'
;MSGTMEILIREMTMEDYGQVYDLWTEIKGFGIRSLDDSKEGVERFLKRNPATSVVAVQNGHVVGNILCGHDGRTGCFYHVCVAPGYRKHGIGYRMVRAAMEALQKGA
;
A
#
# COMPACT_ATOMS: atom_id res chain seq x y z
N MET A 1 22.58 12.94 16.17
CA MET A 1 22.00 12.64 15.08
C MET A 1 20.50 12.58 15.17
N SER A 2 19.96 12.59 14.12
CA SER A 2 18.56 12.74 14.06
C SER A 2 17.83 11.43 14.33
N GLY A 3 16.80 11.45 15.06
CA GLY A 3 15.93 10.32 15.20
C GLY A 3 14.82 10.29 14.18
N THR A 4 14.89 11.15 13.20
CA THR A 4 13.81 11.26 12.21
C THR A 4 13.85 10.11 11.22
N MET A 5 12.70 9.48 11.07
CA MET A 5 12.53 8.42 10.11
C MET A 5 12.08 9.03 8.79
N GLU A 6 12.87 8.80 7.74
CA GLU A 6 12.52 9.35 6.43
C GLU A 6 11.75 8.31 5.64
N ILE A 7 10.48 8.56 5.46
CA ILE A 7 9.59 7.65 4.77
C ILE A 7 9.09 8.32 3.50
N LEU A 8 9.26 7.64 2.38
CA LEU A 8 8.72 8.08 1.10
C LEU A 8 7.40 7.37 0.83
N ILE A 9 6.38 8.14 0.55
CA ILE A 9 5.08 7.59 0.16
C ILE A 9 4.94 7.79 -1.35
N ARG A 10 4.75 6.70 -2.08
CA ARG A 10 4.61 6.80 -3.53
C ARG A 10 3.68 5.75 -4.07
N GLU A 11 3.34 5.87 -5.33
CA GLU A 11 2.50 4.88 -6.02
C GLU A 11 3.17 3.52 -6.03
N MET A 12 2.38 2.46 -5.81
CA MET A 12 2.86 1.10 -5.92
C MET A 12 2.94 0.68 -7.37
N THR A 13 4.02 -0.03 -7.72
CA THR A 13 4.14 -0.64 -9.04
C THR A 13 4.40 -2.13 -8.86
N MET A 14 4.38 -2.89 -9.96
CA MET A 14 4.63 -4.33 -9.88
C MET A 14 6.05 -4.65 -9.46
N GLU A 15 6.97 -3.71 -9.59
CA GLU A 15 8.32 -3.92 -9.06
C GLU A 15 8.33 -4.04 -7.55
N ASP A 16 7.31 -3.50 -6.89
CA ASP A 16 7.20 -3.58 -5.44
C ASP A 16 6.58 -4.88 -4.96
N TYR A 17 5.99 -5.67 -5.87
CA TYR A 17 5.18 -6.81 -5.46
C TYR A 17 5.92 -7.78 -4.54
N GLY A 18 7.18 -8.10 -4.85
CA GLY A 18 7.92 -9.04 -4.02
C GLY A 18 8.04 -8.60 -2.58
N GLN A 19 8.41 -7.33 -2.37
CA GLN A 19 8.53 -6.80 -1.01
C GLN A 19 7.17 -6.63 -0.35
N VAL A 20 6.17 -6.25 -1.11
CA VAL A 20 4.83 -6.10 -0.57
C VAL A 20 4.28 -7.45 -0.13
N TYR A 21 4.49 -8.49 -0.95
CA TYR A 21 4.04 -9.83 -0.58
C TYR A 21 4.73 -10.31 0.69
N ASP A 22 6.03 -10.05 0.80
CA ASP A 22 6.77 -10.42 2.00
C ASP A 22 6.21 -9.69 3.22
N LEU A 23 5.86 -8.42 3.07
CA LEU A 23 5.26 -7.66 4.16
C LEU A 23 3.93 -8.27 4.58
N TRP A 24 3.09 -8.64 3.62
CA TRP A 24 1.80 -9.25 3.94
C TRP A 24 1.98 -10.55 4.71
N THR A 25 2.94 -11.39 4.30
CA THR A 25 3.11 -12.69 4.95
C THR A 25 3.75 -12.54 6.33
N GLU A 26 4.45 -11.45 6.58
CA GLU A 26 5.08 -11.20 7.87
C GLU A 26 4.04 -10.83 8.93
N ILE A 27 2.93 -10.24 8.52
CA ILE A 27 1.92 -9.77 9.45
C ILE A 27 0.92 -10.88 9.71
N LYS A 28 0.91 -11.38 10.96
CA LYS A 28 0.05 -12.49 11.31
C LYS A 28 -1.42 -12.09 11.30
N GLY A 29 -2.26 -13.01 10.94
CA GLY A 29 -3.68 -12.75 10.89
C GLY A 29 -4.13 -12.07 9.61
N PHE A 30 -3.21 -11.85 8.72
CA PHE A 30 -3.50 -11.16 7.47
C PHE A 30 -3.99 -12.19 6.46
N GLY A 31 -5.19 -12.68 6.67
CA GLY A 31 -5.66 -13.80 5.89
C GLY A 31 -6.93 -13.57 5.11
N ILE A 32 -7.41 -12.36 5.08
CA ILE A 32 -8.66 -12.09 4.39
C ILE A 32 -8.46 -12.15 2.90
N ARG A 33 -9.36 -12.84 2.24
CA ARG A 33 -9.24 -13.14 0.82
C ARG A 33 -10.34 -12.50 0.01
N SER A 34 -10.56 -11.22 0.17
CA SER A 34 -11.48 -10.52 -0.70
C SER A 34 -10.82 -10.09 -2.01
N LEU A 35 -9.53 -10.40 -2.14
CA LEU A 35 -8.73 -9.98 -3.27
C LEU A 35 -7.75 -11.10 -3.60
N ASP A 36 -7.48 -11.30 -4.87
CA ASP A 36 -6.50 -12.28 -5.31
C ASP A 36 -5.09 -11.72 -5.09
N ASP A 37 -4.38 -12.29 -4.11
CA ASP A 37 -3.04 -11.82 -3.72
C ASP A 37 -1.93 -12.36 -4.62
N SER A 38 -2.25 -13.19 -5.61
CA SER A 38 -1.23 -13.70 -6.50
C SER A 38 -0.63 -12.56 -7.31
N LYS A 39 0.54 -12.81 -7.89
CA LYS A 39 1.20 -11.79 -8.70
C LYS A 39 0.29 -11.34 -9.83
N GLU A 40 -0.36 -12.29 -10.49
CA GLU A 40 -1.27 -11.97 -11.59
C GLU A 40 -2.49 -11.20 -11.11
N GLY A 41 -3.02 -11.57 -9.96
CA GLY A 41 -4.18 -10.87 -9.39
C GLY A 41 -3.87 -9.44 -9.03
N VAL A 42 -2.71 -9.23 -8.40
CA VAL A 42 -2.31 -7.88 -8.03
C VAL A 42 -2.03 -7.04 -9.27
N GLU A 43 -1.42 -7.65 -10.29
CA GLU A 43 -1.16 -6.92 -11.54
C GLU A 43 -2.46 -6.46 -12.18
N ARG A 44 -3.48 -7.34 -12.23
CA ARG A 44 -4.78 -6.95 -12.76
C ARG A 44 -5.40 -5.82 -11.94
N PHE A 45 -5.26 -5.92 -10.62
CA PHE A 45 -5.82 -4.92 -9.73
C PHE A 45 -5.19 -3.55 -9.98
N LEU A 46 -3.87 -3.51 -10.11
CA LEU A 46 -3.17 -2.23 -10.32
C LEU A 46 -3.49 -1.65 -11.69
N LYS A 47 -3.68 -2.50 -12.70
CA LYS A 47 -4.05 -2.00 -14.02
C LYS A 47 -5.46 -1.44 -14.04
N ARG A 48 -6.36 -2.05 -13.27
CA ARG A 48 -7.74 -1.60 -13.20
C ARG A 48 -7.87 -0.33 -12.36
N ASN A 49 -6.97 -0.14 -11.40
CA ASN A 49 -7.01 0.99 -10.47
C ASN A 49 -5.66 1.69 -10.45
N PRO A 50 -5.29 2.37 -11.55
CA PRO A 50 -3.95 2.97 -11.63
C PRO A 50 -3.81 4.12 -10.65
N ALA A 51 -2.62 4.22 -10.08
CA ALA A 51 -2.16 5.35 -9.26
C ALA A 51 -2.77 5.44 -7.86
N THR A 52 -3.72 4.56 -7.49
CA THR A 52 -4.39 4.71 -6.19
C THR A 52 -3.83 3.81 -5.10
N SER A 53 -3.03 2.81 -5.45
CA SER A 53 -2.37 1.98 -4.44
C SER A 53 -1.00 2.57 -4.14
N VAL A 54 -0.60 2.53 -2.87
CA VAL A 54 0.63 3.21 -2.45
C VAL A 54 1.48 2.29 -1.58
N VAL A 55 2.77 2.61 -1.56
CA VAL A 55 3.73 1.99 -0.65
C VAL A 55 4.42 3.07 0.16
N ALA A 56 4.86 2.70 1.36
CA ALA A 56 5.73 3.51 2.17
C ALA A 56 7.10 2.86 2.14
N VAL A 57 8.13 3.63 1.84
CA VAL A 57 9.47 3.11 1.60
C VAL A 57 10.48 3.83 2.47
N GLN A 58 11.37 3.08 3.10
CA GLN A 58 12.50 3.64 3.82
C GLN A 58 13.78 2.99 3.30
N ASN A 59 14.69 3.80 2.78
CA ASN A 59 15.98 3.32 2.27
C ASN A 59 15.80 2.17 1.29
N GLY A 60 14.82 2.27 0.39
CA GLY A 60 14.57 1.26 -0.61
C GLY A 60 13.81 0.05 -0.12
N HIS A 61 13.41 0.03 1.14
CA HIS A 61 12.64 -1.10 1.70
C HIS A 61 11.19 -0.71 1.91
N VAL A 62 10.28 -1.54 1.43
CA VAL A 62 8.85 -1.29 1.62
C VAL A 62 8.48 -1.63 3.06
N VAL A 63 7.95 -0.64 3.77
CA VAL A 63 7.55 -0.81 5.16
C VAL A 63 6.05 -0.58 5.36
N GLY A 64 5.32 -0.28 4.31
CA GLY A 64 3.87 -0.15 4.38
C GLY A 64 3.25 -0.25 3.01
N ASN A 65 1.97 -0.57 2.98
CA ASN A 65 1.27 -0.74 1.71
C ASN A 65 -0.23 -0.57 1.90
N ILE A 66 -0.86 0.02 0.91
CA ILE A 66 -2.32 0.05 0.79
C ILE A 66 -2.66 -0.29 -0.66
N LEU A 67 -3.51 -1.29 -0.84
CA LEU A 67 -4.17 -1.50 -2.13
C LEU A 67 -5.48 -0.75 -2.09
N CYS A 68 -5.68 0.13 -3.05
CA CYS A 68 -6.88 0.97 -3.07
C CYS A 68 -7.52 0.88 -4.44
N GLY A 69 -8.79 0.50 -4.46
CA GLY A 69 -9.56 0.43 -5.69
C GLY A 69 -10.81 1.26 -5.59
N HIS A 70 -11.48 1.46 -6.72
CA HIS A 70 -12.75 2.18 -6.74
C HIS A 70 -13.57 1.74 -7.94
N ASP A 71 -14.86 2.01 -7.86
CA ASP A 71 -15.80 1.66 -8.92
C ASP A 71 -16.38 2.91 -9.60
N GLY A 72 -15.71 4.04 -9.42
CA GLY A 72 -16.17 5.30 -9.97
C GLY A 72 -17.05 6.08 -9.00
N ARG A 73 -17.44 5.48 -7.88
CA ARG A 73 -18.28 6.12 -6.87
C ARG A 73 -17.70 6.03 -5.48
N THR A 74 -17.18 4.87 -5.12
CA THR A 74 -16.70 4.60 -3.77
C THR A 74 -15.31 4.02 -3.85
N GLY A 75 -14.41 4.54 -3.02
CA GLY A 75 -13.08 3.94 -2.89
C GLY A 75 -13.08 2.90 -1.80
N CYS A 76 -12.29 1.85 -1.98
CA CYS A 76 -12.11 0.81 -0.98
C CYS A 76 -10.64 0.56 -0.75
N PHE A 77 -10.27 0.42 0.52
CA PHE A 77 -8.90 0.07 0.87
C PHE A 77 -8.81 -1.41 1.17
N TYR A 78 -7.86 -2.07 0.53
CA TYR A 78 -7.54 -3.46 0.81
C TYR A 78 -6.12 -3.52 1.34
N HIS A 79 -5.84 -4.44 2.25
CA HIS A 79 -4.48 -4.70 2.71
C HIS A 79 -3.77 -3.43 3.22
N VAL A 80 -4.42 -2.70 4.12
CA VAL A 80 -3.79 -1.56 4.75
C VAL A 80 -2.85 -2.09 5.82
N CYS A 81 -1.54 -1.97 5.60
CA CYS A 81 -0.58 -2.55 6.54
C CYS A 81 0.68 -1.72 6.68
N VAL A 82 1.29 -1.82 7.87
CA VAL A 82 2.55 -1.18 8.19
C VAL A 82 3.38 -2.19 8.96
N ALA A 83 4.66 -2.32 8.60
CA ALA A 83 5.56 -3.26 9.26
C ALA A 83 5.61 -3.00 10.77
N PRO A 84 5.74 -4.06 11.59
CA PRO A 84 5.63 -3.89 13.03
C PRO A 84 6.57 -2.86 13.64
N GLY A 85 7.77 -2.73 13.17
CA GLY A 85 8.71 -1.76 13.73
C GLY A 85 8.44 -0.32 13.32
N TYR A 86 7.46 -0.09 12.49
CA TYR A 86 7.19 1.23 11.91
C TYR A 86 5.83 1.79 12.30
N ARG A 87 5.12 1.09 13.16
CA ARG A 87 3.79 1.54 13.59
C ARG A 87 3.92 2.71 14.55
N LYS A 88 2.86 3.50 14.69
CA LYS A 88 2.80 4.65 15.58
C LYS A 88 3.69 5.82 15.13
N HIS A 89 4.01 5.86 13.85
CA HIS A 89 4.78 6.97 13.28
C HIS A 89 3.96 7.73 12.25
N GLY A 90 2.66 7.49 12.17
CA GLY A 90 1.80 8.19 11.24
C GLY A 90 1.91 7.72 9.80
N ILE A 91 2.62 6.61 9.56
CA ILE A 91 2.82 6.13 8.19
C ILE A 91 1.51 5.71 7.56
N GLY A 92 0.67 4.98 8.30
CA GLY A 92 -0.62 4.56 7.78
C GLY A 92 -1.48 5.75 7.39
N TYR A 93 -1.49 6.78 8.23
CA TYR A 93 -2.25 7.98 7.94
C TYR A 93 -1.75 8.65 6.66
N ARG A 94 -0.42 8.75 6.50
CA ARG A 94 0.14 9.37 5.31
C ARG A 94 -0.22 8.58 4.05
N MET A 95 -0.20 7.26 4.13
CA MET A 95 -0.56 6.42 2.99
C MET A 95 -2.04 6.59 2.64
N VAL A 96 -2.91 6.61 3.64
CA VAL A 96 -4.34 6.79 3.40
C VAL A 96 -4.58 8.14 2.72
N ARG A 97 -3.93 9.19 3.21
CA ARG A 97 -4.07 10.50 2.58
C ARG A 97 -3.60 10.49 1.14
N ALA A 98 -2.47 9.85 0.86
CA ALA A 98 -1.96 9.79 -0.51
C ALA A 98 -2.93 9.05 -1.42
N ALA A 99 -3.49 7.94 -0.94
CA ALA A 99 -4.45 7.18 -1.74
C ALA A 99 -5.72 8.00 -2.00
N MET A 100 -6.20 8.70 -0.98
CA MET A 100 -7.39 9.52 -1.14
C MET A 100 -7.17 10.67 -2.13
N GLU A 101 -5.99 11.29 -2.07
CA GLU A 101 -5.67 12.35 -3.02
C GLU A 101 -5.61 11.81 -4.45
N ALA A 102 -5.06 10.60 -4.60
CA ALA A 102 -4.99 9.97 -5.92
C ALA A 102 -6.39 9.66 -6.44
N LEU A 103 -7.29 9.20 -5.56
CA LEU A 103 -8.68 8.94 -5.96
C LEU A 103 -9.36 10.21 -6.45
N GLN A 104 -9.12 11.32 -5.77
CA GLN A 104 -9.74 12.58 -6.17
C GLN A 104 -9.24 13.04 -7.52
N LYS A 105 -7.98 12.81 -7.80
CA LYS A 105 -7.40 13.24 -9.08
C LYS A 105 -7.80 12.32 -10.21
N GLY A 106 -7.87 11.03 -9.95
CA GLY A 106 -8.09 10.05 -10.98
C GLY A 106 -9.55 9.74 -11.25
N ALA A 107 -10.42 10.20 -10.39
CA ALA A 107 -11.84 9.87 -10.53
C ALA A 107 -12.57 10.85 -11.50
#